data_f7f1231dc4045da229d53fbd05d76313
#
_entry.id   f7f1231dc4045da229d53fbd05d76313
#
_cell.length_a   1.000
_cell.length_b   1.000
_cell.length_c   1.000
_cell.angle_alpha   90.00
_cell.angle_beta   90.00
_cell.angle_gamma   90.00
#
_symmetry.space_group_name_H-M   'P 1'
#
loop_
_entity.id
_entity.type
_entity.pdbx_description
1 polymer ?
#
loop_
_entity_poly.entity_id
_entity_poly.type
_entity_poly.pdbx_seq_one_letter_code
_entity_poly.pdbx_strand_id
1 'polypeptide(L)'
;AEPSSLDLKQDSTWSALATAIESDIDKGTIPGAVLLLARDGQVVGHQAFGVKDPHSGEPMDKDGLFRICSMTKATTTTAAMILWERGQLGLDDPVSLYLPEFADIGVLDSLLEDSTGIHSASVRPVTIRHLMTHTSGIPYGEIGEKRFAKLYATSGVTDTFPPAGRSTRDNIRRLAQ
;
A
#
# COMPACT_ATOMS: atom_id res chain seq x y z
N ALA A 1 20.41 -24.26 -25.20
CA ALA A 1 19.42 -23.75 -26.15
C ALA A 1 19.11 -22.32 -25.71
N GLU A 2 19.44 -21.32 -26.50
CA GLU A 2 19.02 -19.95 -26.25
C GLU A 2 17.50 -19.90 -26.26
N PRO A 3 16.86 -19.22 -25.29
CA PRO A 3 15.42 -19.01 -25.34
C PRO A 3 15.13 -18.17 -26.57
N SER A 4 14.29 -18.72 -27.48
CA SER A 4 13.81 -17.98 -28.64
C SER A 4 13.21 -16.66 -28.15
N SER A 5 13.72 -15.53 -28.68
CA SER A 5 13.12 -14.22 -28.48
C SER A 5 11.66 -14.33 -28.93
N LEU A 6 10.73 -14.34 -27.96
CA LEU A 6 9.31 -14.23 -28.23
C LEU A 6 9.10 -12.91 -28.96
N ASP A 7 8.74 -12.97 -30.23
CA ASP A 7 8.28 -11.79 -30.94
C ASP A 7 6.87 -11.45 -30.42
N LEU A 8 6.83 -10.56 -29.42
CA LEU A 8 5.59 -10.16 -28.75
C LEU A 8 4.54 -9.59 -29.70
N LYS A 9 4.96 -9.07 -30.84
CA LYS A 9 4.03 -8.56 -31.85
C LYS A 9 3.20 -9.68 -32.48
N GLN A 10 3.65 -10.94 -32.33
CA GLN A 10 2.95 -12.12 -32.82
C GLN A 10 2.24 -12.89 -31.66
N ASP A 11 2.46 -12.52 -30.40
CA ASP A 11 1.76 -13.12 -29.26
C ASP A 11 0.34 -12.54 -29.16
N SER A 12 -0.68 -13.38 -29.39
CA SER A 12 -2.09 -12.99 -29.32
C SER A 12 -2.48 -12.44 -27.93
N THR A 13 -1.83 -12.90 -26.87
CA THR A 13 -2.07 -12.45 -25.50
C THR A 13 -1.56 -11.02 -25.31
N TRP A 14 -0.36 -10.70 -25.81
CA TRP A 14 0.18 -9.34 -25.76
C TRP A 14 -0.71 -8.37 -26.54
N SER A 15 -1.10 -8.75 -27.75
CA SER A 15 -1.96 -7.93 -28.60
C SER A 15 -3.32 -7.68 -27.95
N ALA A 16 -3.90 -8.70 -27.31
CA ALA A 16 -5.18 -8.56 -26.60
C ALA A 16 -5.07 -7.60 -25.39
N LEU A 17 -3.99 -7.70 -24.60
CA LEU A 17 -3.73 -6.80 -23.49
C LEU A 17 -3.52 -5.35 -23.96
N ALA A 18 -2.70 -5.14 -24.99
CA ALA A 18 -2.45 -3.82 -25.56
C ALA A 18 -3.77 -3.19 -26.06
N THR A 19 -4.57 -3.94 -26.83
CA THR A 19 -5.88 -3.48 -27.32
C THR A 19 -6.83 -3.11 -26.19
N ALA A 20 -6.87 -3.90 -25.11
CA ALA A 20 -7.71 -3.60 -23.96
C ALA A 20 -7.31 -2.28 -23.29
N ILE A 21 -6.00 -2.05 -23.10
CA ILE A 21 -5.46 -0.79 -22.54
C ILE A 21 -5.80 0.39 -23.45
N GLU A 22 -5.57 0.27 -24.76
CA GLU A 22 -5.87 1.33 -25.73
C GLU A 22 -7.37 1.65 -25.75
N SER A 23 -8.24 0.62 -25.68
CA SER A 23 -9.69 0.82 -25.58
C SER A 23 -10.10 1.60 -24.32
N ASP A 24 -9.46 1.37 -23.19
CA ASP A 24 -9.77 2.09 -21.95
C ASP A 24 -9.25 3.51 -21.95
N ILE A 25 -8.13 3.78 -22.65
CA ILE A 25 -7.61 5.11 -22.90
C ILE A 25 -8.58 5.88 -23.82
N ASP A 26 -9.02 5.27 -24.92
CA ASP A 26 -9.94 5.89 -25.88
C ASP A 26 -11.31 6.23 -25.25
N LYS A 27 -11.76 5.43 -24.28
CA LYS A 27 -12.98 5.70 -23.48
C LYS A 27 -12.77 6.77 -22.40
N GLY A 28 -11.53 7.20 -22.17
CA GLY A 28 -11.18 8.13 -21.09
C GLY A 28 -11.27 7.51 -19.68
N THR A 29 -11.29 6.19 -19.56
CA THR A 29 -11.32 5.48 -18.27
C THR A 29 -9.99 5.65 -17.54
N ILE A 30 -8.89 5.60 -18.27
CA ILE A 30 -7.53 5.86 -17.79
C ILE A 30 -6.80 6.79 -18.76
N PRO A 31 -5.92 7.69 -18.32
CA PRO A 31 -5.16 8.56 -19.22
C PRO A 31 -4.03 7.83 -19.93
N GLY A 32 -3.47 6.80 -19.32
CA GLY A 32 -2.37 6.04 -19.85
C GLY A 32 -1.96 4.91 -18.92
N ALA A 33 -1.09 4.05 -19.40
CA ALA A 33 -0.60 2.89 -18.67
C ALA A 33 0.81 2.49 -19.09
N VAL A 34 1.48 1.70 -18.24
CA VAL A 34 2.69 0.97 -18.59
C VAL A 34 2.42 -0.52 -18.37
N LEU A 35 2.65 -1.31 -19.40
CA LEU A 35 2.54 -2.76 -19.34
C LEU A 35 3.94 -3.38 -19.39
N LEU A 36 4.25 -4.20 -18.40
CA LEU A 36 5.47 -5.02 -18.38
C LEU A 36 5.08 -6.49 -18.20
N LEU A 37 5.60 -7.34 -19.07
CA LEU A 37 5.43 -8.78 -18.97
C LEU A 37 6.80 -9.44 -18.84
N ALA A 38 6.91 -10.34 -17.86
CA ALA A 38 8.11 -11.15 -17.66
C ALA A 38 7.74 -12.64 -17.64
N ARG A 39 8.62 -13.49 -18.18
CA ARG A 39 8.51 -14.95 -18.17
C ARG A 39 9.88 -15.54 -17.87
N ASP A 40 9.94 -16.50 -16.95
CA ASP A 40 11.17 -17.19 -16.55
C ASP A 40 12.33 -16.22 -16.19
N GLY A 41 11.98 -15.12 -15.49
CA GLY A 41 12.94 -14.08 -15.08
C GLY A 41 13.39 -13.14 -16.20
N GLN A 42 12.87 -13.28 -17.42
CA GLN A 42 13.18 -12.41 -18.56
C GLN A 42 12.03 -11.47 -18.87
N VAL A 43 12.33 -10.19 -19.09
CA VAL A 43 11.32 -9.23 -19.58
C VAL A 43 11.05 -9.53 -21.05
N VAL A 44 9.83 -9.96 -21.35
CA VAL A 44 9.39 -10.29 -22.71
C VAL A 44 8.59 -9.15 -23.35
N GLY A 45 8.11 -8.18 -22.58
CA GLY A 45 7.43 -6.99 -23.08
C GLY A 45 7.48 -5.84 -22.09
N HIS A 46 7.69 -4.61 -22.58
CA HIS A 46 7.64 -3.39 -21.80
C HIS A 46 7.24 -2.23 -22.71
N GLN A 47 6.04 -1.70 -22.54
CA GLN A 47 5.46 -0.66 -23.38
C GLN A 47 4.64 0.32 -22.58
N ALA A 48 4.70 1.60 -22.96
CA ALA A 48 3.88 2.68 -22.47
C ALA A 48 2.76 3.00 -23.45
N PHE A 49 1.59 3.40 -22.93
CA PHE A 49 0.38 3.74 -23.67
C PHE A 49 -0.19 5.05 -23.16
N GLY A 50 -0.73 5.88 -24.05
CA GLY A 50 -1.43 7.11 -23.70
C GLY A 50 -0.53 8.20 -23.12
N VAL A 51 -1.07 8.98 -22.18
CA VAL A 51 -0.42 10.14 -21.59
C VAL A 51 -0.24 9.99 -20.08
N LYS A 52 0.79 10.64 -19.56
CA LYS A 52 1.11 10.71 -18.14
C LYS A 52 0.26 11.75 -17.42
N ASP A 53 -0.01 12.86 -18.11
CA ASP A 53 -0.85 13.94 -17.63
C ASP A 53 -1.86 14.34 -18.71
N PRO A 54 -3.18 14.16 -18.45
CA PRO A 54 -4.23 14.53 -19.40
C PRO A 54 -4.28 16.03 -19.73
N HIS A 55 -3.80 16.91 -18.83
CA HIS A 55 -3.86 18.35 -19.03
C HIS A 55 -2.74 18.86 -19.94
N SER A 56 -1.53 18.32 -19.77
CA SER A 56 -0.39 18.70 -20.60
C SER A 56 -0.27 17.89 -21.90
N GLY A 57 -0.89 16.71 -21.94
CA GLY A 57 -0.72 15.76 -23.04
C GLY A 57 0.67 15.09 -23.04
N GLU A 58 1.44 15.20 -21.95
CA GLU A 58 2.76 14.57 -21.84
C GLU A 58 2.67 13.07 -22.07
N PRO A 59 3.39 12.48 -23.03
CA PRO A 59 3.34 11.05 -23.31
C PRO A 59 3.72 10.22 -22.09
N MET A 60 3.11 9.04 -21.95
CA MET A 60 3.47 8.09 -20.90
C MET A 60 4.89 7.59 -21.11
N ASP A 61 5.67 7.59 -20.04
CA ASP A 61 7.03 7.05 -20.01
C ASP A 61 7.02 5.64 -19.43
N LYS A 62 7.61 4.67 -20.16
CA LYS A 62 7.71 3.28 -19.70
C LYS A 62 8.53 3.12 -18.40
N ASP A 63 9.45 4.05 -18.15
CA ASP A 63 10.29 4.08 -16.93
C ASP A 63 9.78 5.07 -15.88
N GLY A 64 8.52 5.54 -16.04
CA GLY A 64 7.87 6.47 -15.14
C GLY A 64 7.67 5.91 -13.71
N LEU A 65 7.73 6.80 -12.73
CA LEU A 65 7.49 6.44 -11.33
C LEU A 65 6.00 6.49 -11.01
N PHE A 66 5.46 5.40 -10.48
CA PHE A 66 4.06 5.27 -10.10
C PHE A 66 3.89 5.18 -8.58
N ARG A 67 2.83 5.78 -8.07
CA ARG A 67 2.38 5.54 -6.70
C ARG A 67 1.64 4.21 -6.67
N ILE A 68 2.26 3.20 -6.05
CA ILE A 68 1.72 1.84 -6.03
C ILE A 68 0.77 1.57 -4.85
N CYS A 69 0.51 2.58 -4.00
CA CYS A 69 -0.44 2.51 -2.89
C CYS A 69 -0.28 1.22 -2.05
N SER A 70 -1.34 0.44 -1.90
CA SER A 70 -1.33 -0.78 -1.07
C SER A 70 -0.41 -1.89 -1.56
N MET A 71 0.02 -1.89 -2.82
CA MET A 71 1.06 -2.82 -3.30
C MET A 71 2.40 -2.64 -2.56
N THR A 72 2.64 -1.46 -1.98
CA THR A 72 3.77 -1.19 -1.08
C THR A 72 3.81 -2.16 0.11
N LYS A 73 2.65 -2.67 0.56
CA LYS A 73 2.58 -3.64 1.67
C LYS A 73 3.37 -4.91 1.36
N ALA A 74 3.26 -5.43 0.14
CA ALA A 74 4.01 -6.63 -0.27
C ALA A 74 5.53 -6.40 -0.17
N THR A 75 6.02 -5.26 -0.66
CA THR A 75 7.44 -4.89 -0.58
C THR A 75 7.89 -4.73 0.87
N THR A 76 7.10 -4.03 1.71
CA THR A 76 7.40 -3.82 3.13
C THR A 76 7.41 -5.15 3.89
N THR A 77 6.42 -6.01 3.62
CA THR A 77 6.34 -7.34 4.24
C THR A 77 7.55 -8.21 3.86
N THR A 78 7.95 -8.18 2.58
CA THR A 78 9.16 -8.89 2.13
C THR A 78 10.40 -8.40 2.87
N ALA A 79 10.57 -7.08 3.03
CA ALA A 79 11.68 -6.52 3.81
C ALA A 79 11.64 -6.97 5.28
N ALA A 80 10.46 -7.01 5.91
CA ALA A 80 10.29 -7.52 7.27
C ALA A 80 10.64 -9.01 7.36
N MET A 81 10.26 -9.83 6.37
CA MET A 81 10.61 -11.24 6.33
C MET A 81 12.12 -11.48 6.17
N ILE A 82 12.83 -10.62 5.44
CA ILE A 82 14.30 -10.67 5.37
C ILE A 82 14.93 -10.41 6.74
N LEU A 83 14.40 -9.44 7.49
CA LEU A 83 14.87 -9.17 8.86
C LEU A 83 14.57 -10.35 9.80
N TRP A 84 13.40 -10.96 9.68
CA TRP A 84 13.03 -12.15 10.43
C TRP A 84 13.97 -13.34 10.12
N GLU A 85 14.25 -13.62 8.85
CA GLU A 85 15.17 -14.67 8.42
C GLU A 85 16.58 -14.46 8.98
N ARG A 86 17.00 -13.20 9.16
CA ARG A 86 18.30 -12.83 9.78
C ARG A 86 18.27 -12.81 11.31
N GLY A 87 17.16 -13.16 11.95
CA GLY A 87 16.99 -13.11 13.40
C GLY A 87 16.98 -11.70 14.00
N GLN A 88 16.73 -10.67 13.18
CA GLN A 88 16.71 -9.26 13.59
C GLN A 88 15.30 -8.76 13.93
N LEU A 89 14.27 -9.55 13.63
CA LEU A 89 12.87 -9.28 13.89
C LEU A 89 12.16 -10.57 14.28
N GLY A 90 11.43 -10.57 15.41
CA GLY A 90 10.55 -11.67 15.79
C GLY A 90 9.11 -11.43 15.31
N LEU A 91 8.48 -12.44 14.71
CA LEU A 91 7.08 -12.28 14.29
C LEU A 91 6.12 -12.11 15.47
N ASP A 92 6.43 -12.76 16.59
CA ASP A 92 5.63 -12.71 17.80
C ASP A 92 6.12 -11.65 18.81
N ASP A 93 7.14 -10.87 18.43
CA ASP A 93 7.58 -9.73 19.21
C ASP A 93 6.45 -8.68 19.29
N PRO A 94 6.23 -8.10 20.47
CA PRO A 94 5.33 -6.96 20.61
C PRO A 94 5.83 -5.77 19.79
N VAL A 95 4.94 -5.08 19.12
CA VAL A 95 5.27 -3.86 18.35
C VAL A 95 5.96 -2.83 19.23
N SER A 96 5.62 -2.76 20.51
CA SER A 96 6.22 -1.87 21.50
C SER A 96 7.73 -2.07 21.71
N LEU A 97 8.27 -3.22 21.34
CA LEU A 97 9.71 -3.47 21.37
C LEU A 97 10.46 -2.54 20.39
N TYR A 98 9.82 -2.21 19.27
CA TYR A 98 10.38 -1.37 18.20
C TYR A 98 9.81 0.05 18.21
N LEU A 99 8.57 0.19 18.64
CA LEU A 99 7.81 1.43 18.73
C LEU A 99 7.21 1.54 20.15
N PRO A 100 7.97 2.10 21.12
CA PRO A 100 7.55 2.16 22.53
C PRO A 100 6.20 2.84 22.73
N GLU A 101 5.77 3.68 21.79
CA GLU A 101 4.46 4.33 21.80
C GLU A 101 3.30 3.33 21.85
N PHE A 102 3.51 2.07 21.44
CA PHE A 102 2.50 1.00 21.45
C PHE A 102 2.48 0.17 22.74
N ALA A 103 3.22 0.57 23.79
CA ALA A 103 3.28 -0.21 25.04
C ALA A 103 1.94 -0.26 25.77
N ASP A 104 1.23 0.86 25.82
CA ASP A 104 0.00 1.04 26.63
C ASP A 104 -1.23 1.38 25.76
N ILE A 105 -1.29 0.86 24.54
CA ILE A 105 -2.45 1.06 23.68
C ILE A 105 -3.66 0.29 24.23
N GLY A 106 -4.80 0.99 24.33
CA GLY A 106 -6.09 0.39 24.68
C GLY A 106 -6.80 -0.25 23.50
N VAL A 107 -7.84 -1.01 23.80
CA VAL A 107 -8.81 -1.47 22.82
C VAL A 107 -9.98 -0.49 22.84
N LEU A 108 -10.37 0.02 21.68
CA LEU A 108 -11.52 0.89 21.55
C LEU A 108 -12.79 0.05 21.62
N ASP A 109 -13.52 0.13 22.73
CA ASP A 109 -14.77 -0.61 22.95
C ASP A 109 -15.95 0.09 22.26
N SER A 110 -16.01 1.41 22.34
CA SER A 110 -17.05 2.21 21.70
C SER A 110 -16.62 3.65 21.45
N LEU A 111 -17.32 4.31 20.54
CA LEU A 111 -17.22 5.75 20.30
C LEU A 111 -18.52 6.44 20.69
N LEU A 112 -18.40 7.51 21.49
CA LEU A 112 -19.51 8.40 21.78
C LEU A 112 -19.82 9.30 20.56
N GLU A 113 -20.96 10.01 20.60
CA GLU A 113 -21.38 10.89 19.50
C GLU A 113 -20.39 12.04 19.22
N ASP A 114 -19.70 12.51 20.26
CA ASP A 114 -18.66 13.54 20.17
C ASP A 114 -17.30 12.99 19.65
N SER A 115 -17.23 11.69 19.36
CA SER A 115 -16.03 10.95 18.96
C SER A 115 -15.03 10.69 20.09
N THR A 116 -15.42 10.85 21.35
CA THR A 116 -14.65 10.37 22.49
C THR A 116 -14.66 8.85 22.52
N GLY A 117 -13.47 8.25 22.58
CA GLY A 117 -13.31 6.80 22.68
C GLY A 117 -13.49 6.31 24.12
N ILE A 118 -14.22 5.22 24.28
CA ILE A 118 -14.23 4.43 25.51
C ILE A 118 -13.27 3.27 25.28
N HIS A 119 -12.24 3.16 26.10
CA HIS A 119 -11.17 2.19 25.95
C HIS A 119 -11.12 1.24 27.15
N SER A 120 -10.81 -0.03 26.87
CA SER A 120 -10.37 -1.01 27.86
C SER A 120 -8.89 -1.33 27.70
N ALA A 121 -8.28 -1.89 28.72
CA ALA A 121 -6.91 -2.36 28.63
C ALA A 121 -6.79 -3.50 27.62
N SER A 122 -5.77 -3.48 26.80
CA SER A 122 -5.49 -4.60 25.89
C SER A 122 -5.12 -5.85 26.68
N VAL A 123 -5.75 -6.97 26.40
CA VAL A 123 -5.49 -8.27 27.05
C VAL A 123 -4.14 -8.86 26.62
N ARG A 124 -3.65 -8.44 25.46
CA ARG A 124 -2.38 -8.89 24.87
C ARG A 124 -1.80 -7.80 23.97
N PRO A 125 -0.46 -7.72 23.86
CA PRO A 125 0.16 -6.72 22.99
C PRO A 125 -0.13 -7.01 21.52
N VAL A 126 -0.14 -5.96 20.71
CA VAL A 126 -0.09 -6.09 19.25
C VAL A 126 1.30 -6.57 18.86
N THR A 127 1.38 -7.61 18.03
CA THR A 127 2.64 -8.19 17.56
C THR A 127 2.91 -7.84 16.10
N ILE A 128 4.15 -8.04 15.66
CA ILE A 128 4.53 -7.92 14.25
C ILE A 128 3.67 -8.84 13.38
N ARG A 129 3.39 -10.07 13.84
CA ARG A 129 2.49 -11.01 13.16
C ARG A 129 1.10 -10.41 12.94
N HIS A 130 0.51 -9.77 13.96
CA HIS A 130 -0.81 -9.14 13.83
C HIS A 130 -0.82 -8.05 12.76
N LEU A 131 0.25 -7.25 12.64
CA LEU A 131 0.36 -6.24 11.59
C LEU A 131 0.44 -6.90 10.20
N MET A 132 1.28 -7.92 10.05
CA MET A 132 1.52 -8.59 8.76
C MET A 132 0.31 -9.40 8.27
N THR A 133 -0.54 -9.88 9.18
CA THR A 133 -1.75 -10.65 8.85
C THR A 133 -3.03 -9.82 8.86
N HIS A 134 -2.94 -8.50 9.06
CA HIS A 134 -4.09 -7.58 9.18
C HIS A 134 -5.07 -7.95 10.32
N THR A 135 -4.54 -8.47 11.42
CA THR A 135 -5.33 -8.87 12.61
C THR A 135 -5.01 -8.03 13.85
N SER A 136 -4.36 -6.88 13.64
CA SER A 136 -3.98 -5.96 14.73
C SER A 136 -5.14 -5.20 15.36
N GLY A 137 -6.28 -5.11 14.68
CA GLY A 137 -7.41 -4.29 15.11
C GLY A 137 -7.30 -2.80 14.74
N ILE A 138 -6.18 -2.35 14.16
CA ILE A 138 -6.01 -0.96 13.71
C ILE A 138 -6.83 -0.73 12.43
N PRO A 139 -7.89 0.12 12.46
CA PRO A 139 -8.75 0.35 11.32
C PRO A 139 -8.16 1.38 10.35
N TYR A 140 -8.78 1.52 9.18
CA TYR A 140 -8.62 2.70 8.34
C TYR A 140 -9.54 3.83 8.80
N GLY A 141 -9.10 5.09 8.68
CA GLY A 141 -9.94 6.26 8.92
C GLY A 141 -10.85 6.56 7.72
N GLU A 142 -10.34 6.47 6.50
CA GLU A 142 -11.10 6.83 5.29
C GLU A 142 -11.89 5.66 4.69
N ILE A 143 -11.42 4.44 4.90
CA ILE A 143 -12.03 3.22 4.35
C ILE A 143 -12.66 2.42 5.49
N GLY A 144 -13.97 2.29 5.51
CA GLY A 144 -14.69 1.56 6.55
C GLY A 144 -15.75 2.41 7.24
N GLU A 145 -15.87 2.29 8.56
CA GLU A 145 -16.89 3.02 9.30
C GLU A 145 -16.55 4.51 9.45
N LYS A 146 -17.48 5.38 9.08
CA LYS A 146 -17.34 6.85 9.11
C LYS A 146 -16.90 7.41 10.48
N ARG A 147 -17.20 6.70 11.57
CA ARG A 147 -16.79 7.09 12.92
C ARG A 147 -15.26 7.14 13.07
N PHE A 148 -14.53 6.23 12.44
CA PHE A 148 -13.06 6.24 12.47
C PHE A 148 -12.46 7.40 11.66
N ALA A 149 -13.11 7.81 10.57
CA ALA A 149 -12.69 8.98 9.80
C ALA A 149 -12.67 10.24 10.67
N LYS A 150 -13.71 10.44 11.49
CA LYS A 150 -13.78 11.57 12.41
C LYS A 150 -12.73 11.47 13.52
N LEU A 151 -12.55 10.28 14.12
CA LEU A 151 -11.55 10.04 15.16
C LEU A 151 -10.13 10.35 14.62
N TYR A 152 -9.79 9.85 13.45
CA TYR A 152 -8.49 10.08 12.82
C TYR A 152 -8.27 11.56 12.48
N ALA A 153 -9.31 12.23 11.96
CA ALA A 153 -9.25 13.66 11.66
C ALA A 153 -8.99 14.51 12.90
N THR A 154 -9.70 14.23 14.03
CA THR A 154 -9.51 14.96 15.30
C THR A 154 -8.17 14.67 15.95
N SER A 155 -7.66 13.43 15.86
CA SER A 155 -6.35 13.02 16.37
C SER A 155 -5.21 13.43 15.41
N GLY A 156 -5.54 13.93 14.23
CA GLY A 156 -4.57 14.31 13.19
C GLY A 156 -3.81 13.12 12.60
N VAL A 157 -4.37 11.91 12.69
CA VAL A 157 -3.84 10.71 12.02
C VAL A 157 -4.17 10.80 10.53
N THR A 158 -3.22 10.42 9.70
CA THR A 158 -3.41 10.33 8.25
C THR A 158 -3.05 8.92 7.79
N ASP A 159 -4.00 8.22 7.22
CA ASP A 159 -3.85 6.82 6.78
C ASP A 159 -3.58 6.67 5.29
N THR A 160 -3.60 7.76 4.52
CA THR A 160 -3.29 7.78 3.08
C THR A 160 -1.99 8.52 2.79
N PHE A 161 -2.08 9.82 2.51
CA PHE A 161 -0.93 10.65 2.17
C PHE A 161 -0.71 11.70 3.25
N PRO A 162 0.35 11.58 4.07
CA PRO A 162 0.63 12.60 5.07
C PRO A 162 0.89 13.96 4.40
N PRO A 163 0.44 15.05 5.01
CA PRO A 163 0.74 16.39 4.54
C PRO A 163 2.25 16.63 4.43
N ALA A 164 2.65 17.52 3.54
CA ALA A 164 4.05 17.91 3.38
C ALA A 164 4.66 18.33 4.73
N GLY A 165 5.84 17.81 5.04
CA GLY A 165 6.56 18.11 6.28
C GLY A 165 6.20 17.22 7.48
N ARG A 166 5.21 16.34 7.38
CA ARG A 166 4.90 15.36 8.43
C ARG A 166 5.68 14.06 8.20
N SER A 167 6.40 13.60 9.22
CA SER A 167 7.10 12.31 9.16
C SER A 167 6.14 11.15 9.42
N THR A 168 6.47 9.96 8.89
CA THR A 168 5.77 8.71 9.21
C THR A 168 5.79 8.44 10.72
N ARG A 169 6.89 8.74 11.40
CA ARG A 169 7.01 8.56 12.85
C ARG A 169 6.04 9.43 13.64
N ASP A 170 5.82 10.68 13.23
CA ASP A 170 4.85 11.56 13.89
C ASP A 170 3.43 11.05 13.70
N ASN A 171 3.13 10.49 12.55
CA ASN A 171 1.82 9.88 12.28
C ASN A 171 1.60 8.62 13.14
N ILE A 172 2.62 7.77 13.27
CA ILE A 172 2.59 6.57 14.12
C ILE A 172 2.36 6.94 15.60
N ARG A 173 3.03 7.99 16.12
CA ARG A 173 2.82 8.46 17.48
C ARG A 173 1.39 8.92 17.75
N ARG A 174 0.75 9.56 16.78
CA ARG A 174 -0.66 9.98 16.87
C ARG A 174 -1.61 8.79 16.84
N LEU A 175 -1.27 7.76 16.06
CA LEU A 175 -2.07 6.54 15.97
C LEU A 175 -2.04 5.73 17.27
N ALA A 176 -0.98 5.87 18.07
CA ALA A 176 -0.79 5.15 19.33
C ALA A 176 -1.39 5.88 20.56
N GLN A 177 -2.00 7.06 20.40
CA GLN A 177 -2.68 7.84 21.43
C GLN A 177 -4.17 7.47 21.54
#